data_591ad92d24c950fadec35f2b429edc11
#
_entry.id   591ad92d24c950fadec35f2b429edc11
#
_cell.length_a   1.000
_cell.length_b   1.000
_cell.length_c   1.000
_cell.angle_alpha   90.00
_cell.angle_beta   90.00
_cell.angle_gamma   90.00
#
_symmetry.space_group_name_H-M   'P 1'
#
loop_
_entity.id
_entity.type
_entity.pdbx_description
1 polymer ?
#
loop_
_entity_poly.entity_id
_entity_poly.type
_entity_poly.pdbx_seq_one_letter_code
_entity_poly.pdbx_strand_id
1 'polypeptide(L)'
;MTGTPPLCAAPDPDPRAPAFDVPAGACDCHFHIFDGPSPQVAERSYTALPAPLPAFRHLQRTLGLTRSVIVQPSVYGTDNRTTLQTCAADPAIKAVVVIDEDTPPDVLASCREQGAVGCRVNMLFGSNAQIDSLAGLAGRIADHGWHLQILGDVSALHDRMDAFAGFPVPVVFDHFGHLEAAKGVNDPGFTALLRLLGDGHAWVKLSGAYRLGPAGPDTDAAVADLAAALIAANPDQLVWGSDWPHPAIPQQEMPNDGAVLDALAGWVPDTALRHRILVRNPARLYGFDDDA
;
A
#
# COMPACT_ATOMS: atom_id res chain seq x y z
N MET A 1 6.64 25.44 -10.46
CA MET A 1 5.88 25.12 -11.69
C MET A 1 4.41 25.38 -11.38
N THR A 2 3.79 26.39 -11.99
CA THR A 2 2.43 26.89 -11.67
C THR A 2 1.38 26.31 -12.64
N GLY A 3 1.49 25.04 -12.99
CA GLY A 3 0.49 24.37 -13.81
C GLY A 3 -0.58 23.70 -12.94
N THR A 4 -1.82 23.65 -13.40
CA THR A 4 -2.88 22.87 -12.75
C THR A 4 -2.42 21.38 -12.73
N PRO A 5 -2.49 20.68 -11.57
CA PRO A 5 -2.13 19.28 -11.50
C PRO A 5 -2.94 18.43 -12.49
N PRO A 6 -2.32 17.43 -13.16
CA PRO A 6 -3.02 16.61 -14.14
C PRO A 6 -4.21 15.89 -13.50
N LEU A 7 -5.28 15.72 -14.29
CA LEU A 7 -6.46 14.97 -13.86
C LEU A 7 -6.14 13.47 -13.91
N CYS A 8 -6.41 12.76 -12.82
CA CYS A 8 -6.38 11.30 -12.82
C CYS A 8 -7.47 10.73 -13.73
N ALA A 9 -7.17 9.62 -14.38
CA ALA A 9 -8.19 8.81 -15.01
C ALA A 9 -9.12 8.18 -13.94
N ALA A 10 -10.35 7.85 -14.34
CA ALA A 10 -11.23 7.04 -13.52
C ALA A 10 -10.77 5.57 -13.55
N PRO A 11 -11.02 4.78 -12.49
CA PRO A 11 -10.76 3.36 -12.52
C PRO A 11 -11.57 2.64 -13.59
N ASP A 12 -11.17 1.43 -13.95
CA ASP A 12 -11.97 0.56 -14.82
C ASP A 12 -13.33 0.31 -14.15
N PRO A 13 -14.46 0.71 -14.76
CA PRO A 13 -15.77 0.52 -14.15
C PRO A 13 -16.25 -0.95 -14.20
N ASP A 14 -15.56 -1.81 -14.95
CA ASP A 14 -15.97 -3.17 -15.27
C ASP A 14 -14.88 -4.19 -14.92
N PRO A 15 -14.52 -4.31 -13.61
CA PRO A 15 -13.51 -5.23 -13.16
C PRO A 15 -13.95 -6.67 -13.44
N ARG A 16 -13.07 -7.49 -14.03
CA ARG A 16 -13.35 -8.90 -14.22
C ARG A 16 -13.09 -9.71 -12.94
N ALA A 17 -13.76 -10.83 -12.81
CA ALA A 17 -13.43 -11.79 -11.75
C ALA A 17 -12.02 -12.35 -11.96
N PRO A 18 -11.30 -12.69 -10.88
CA PRO A 18 -10.00 -13.35 -10.97
C PRO A 18 -10.13 -14.74 -11.57
N ALA A 19 -9.02 -15.24 -12.16
CA ALA A 19 -8.97 -16.56 -12.80
C ALA A 19 -8.75 -17.72 -11.81
N PHE A 20 -8.72 -17.44 -10.51
CA PHE A 20 -8.54 -18.44 -9.46
C PHE A 20 -9.52 -18.23 -8.30
N ASP A 21 -9.75 -19.25 -7.50
CA ASP A 21 -10.59 -19.18 -6.31
C ASP A 21 -9.89 -18.35 -5.21
N VAL A 22 -10.45 -17.19 -4.90
CA VAL A 22 -9.92 -16.30 -3.84
C VAL A 22 -10.34 -16.87 -2.48
N PRO A 23 -9.40 -17.04 -1.55
CA PRO A 23 -9.73 -17.64 -0.25
C PRO A 23 -10.66 -16.72 0.56
N ALA A 24 -11.55 -17.33 1.36
CA ALA A 24 -12.35 -16.59 2.32
C ALA A 24 -11.44 -15.81 3.30
N GLY A 25 -11.84 -14.62 3.68
CA GLY A 25 -11.01 -13.74 4.51
C GLY A 25 -9.92 -12.98 3.76
N ALA A 26 -9.85 -13.08 2.43
CA ALA A 26 -8.86 -12.34 1.64
C ALA A 26 -9.00 -10.82 1.79
N CYS A 27 -7.87 -10.15 1.87
CA CYS A 27 -7.75 -8.72 2.16
C CYS A 27 -7.11 -7.95 1.00
N ASP A 28 -7.72 -6.84 0.62
CA ASP A 28 -7.04 -5.79 -0.14
C ASP A 28 -6.31 -4.86 0.84
N CYS A 29 -4.99 -4.93 0.88
CA CYS A 29 -4.19 -4.16 1.82
C CYS A 29 -3.80 -2.76 1.33
N HIS A 30 -4.35 -2.30 0.20
CA HIS A 30 -4.07 -0.96 -0.32
C HIS A 30 -5.13 -0.48 -1.31
N PHE A 31 -6.03 0.39 -0.86
CA PHE A 31 -6.97 1.10 -1.73
C PHE A 31 -7.18 2.54 -1.23
N HIS A 32 -7.76 3.37 -2.07
CA HIS A 32 -8.07 4.77 -1.77
C HIS A 32 -9.53 5.09 -2.09
N ILE A 33 -10.10 6.09 -1.40
CA ILE A 33 -11.41 6.67 -1.73
C ILE A 33 -11.23 8.15 -2.07
N PHE A 34 -11.82 8.58 -3.19
CA PHE A 34 -11.83 9.96 -3.66
C PHE A 34 -13.27 10.50 -3.72
N ASP A 35 -13.99 10.36 -2.62
CA ASP A 35 -15.35 10.89 -2.45
C ASP A 35 -15.64 11.02 -0.95
N GLY A 36 -15.61 12.24 -0.43
CA GLY A 36 -15.80 12.47 0.99
C GLY A 36 -15.52 13.92 1.40
N PRO A 37 -15.46 14.17 2.73
CA PRO A 37 -15.35 15.53 3.27
C PRO A 37 -13.96 16.15 3.17
N SER A 38 -12.91 15.38 2.88
CA SER A 38 -11.55 15.90 2.76
C SER A 38 -11.37 16.64 1.44
N PRO A 39 -11.03 17.94 1.45
CA PRO A 39 -10.71 18.66 0.22
C PRO A 39 -9.33 18.22 -0.29
N GLN A 40 -9.16 18.22 -1.62
CA GLN A 40 -7.84 18.01 -2.20
C GLN A 40 -6.96 19.25 -1.95
N VAL A 41 -5.74 19.02 -1.45
CA VAL A 41 -4.79 20.10 -1.14
C VAL A 41 -4.33 20.84 -2.40
N ALA A 42 -3.92 22.10 -2.24
CA ALA A 42 -3.48 22.92 -3.37
C ALA A 42 -2.20 22.36 -4.02
N GLU A 43 -1.23 21.98 -3.20
CA GLU A 43 0.05 21.39 -3.62
C GLU A 43 -0.09 19.87 -3.74
N ARG A 44 -0.59 19.41 -4.87
CA ARG A 44 -0.78 17.99 -5.17
C ARG A 44 -0.15 17.61 -6.51
N SER A 45 0.27 16.38 -6.66
CA SER A 45 0.88 15.87 -7.89
C SER A 45 -0.15 15.52 -8.97
N TYR A 46 -1.41 15.28 -8.59
CA TYR A 46 -2.53 14.98 -9.47
C TYR A 46 -3.84 15.50 -8.87
N THR A 47 -4.88 15.60 -9.69
CA THR A 47 -6.25 15.89 -9.26
C THR A 47 -7.06 14.61 -9.41
N ALA A 48 -7.57 14.06 -8.30
CA ALA A 48 -8.37 12.84 -8.32
C ALA A 48 -9.79 13.11 -8.79
N LEU A 49 -10.31 12.22 -9.65
CA LEU A 49 -11.74 12.12 -9.94
C LEU A 49 -12.46 11.36 -8.82
N PRO A 50 -13.80 11.53 -8.68
CA PRO A 50 -14.57 10.75 -7.71
C PRO A 50 -14.39 9.25 -7.90
N ALA A 51 -14.02 8.57 -6.83
CA ALA A 51 -13.92 7.12 -6.72
C ALA A 51 -14.55 6.71 -5.38
N PRO A 52 -15.88 6.57 -5.32
CA PRO A 52 -16.64 6.43 -4.10
C PRO A 52 -16.62 5.00 -3.54
N LEU A 53 -16.89 4.86 -2.24
CA LEU A 53 -16.95 3.56 -1.56
C LEU A 53 -17.88 2.54 -2.24
N PRO A 54 -19.07 2.89 -2.79
CA PRO A 54 -19.90 1.92 -3.53
C PRO A 54 -19.20 1.31 -4.75
N ALA A 55 -18.35 2.08 -5.47
CA ALA A 55 -17.57 1.56 -6.58
C ALA A 55 -16.50 0.57 -6.09
N PHE A 56 -15.78 0.90 -5.02
CA PHE A 56 -14.85 -0.04 -4.38
C PHE A 56 -15.55 -1.31 -3.88
N ARG A 57 -16.76 -1.19 -3.31
CA ARG A 57 -17.56 -2.36 -2.90
C ARG A 57 -17.98 -3.25 -4.06
N HIS A 58 -18.20 -2.68 -5.25
CA HIS A 58 -18.43 -3.47 -6.46
C HIS A 58 -17.17 -4.27 -6.81
N LEU A 59 -16.02 -3.61 -6.86
CA LEU A 59 -14.73 -4.28 -7.07
C LEU A 59 -14.49 -5.39 -6.05
N GLN A 60 -14.61 -5.08 -4.76
CA GLN A 60 -14.37 -6.01 -3.67
C GLN A 60 -15.20 -7.30 -3.81
N ARG A 61 -16.50 -7.17 -4.15
CA ARG A 61 -17.37 -8.33 -4.42
C ARG A 61 -16.94 -9.11 -5.66
N THR A 62 -16.57 -8.41 -6.75
CA THR A 62 -16.14 -9.05 -8.00
C THR A 62 -14.87 -9.85 -7.79
N LEU A 63 -13.93 -9.34 -6.99
CA LEU A 63 -12.68 -10.02 -6.68
C LEU A 63 -12.81 -11.08 -5.56
N GLY A 64 -13.94 -11.17 -4.85
CA GLY A 64 -14.12 -12.09 -3.75
C GLY A 64 -13.37 -11.71 -2.47
N LEU A 65 -13.06 -10.43 -2.29
CA LEU A 65 -12.36 -9.90 -1.12
C LEU A 65 -13.36 -9.54 -0.02
N THR A 66 -13.02 -9.78 1.25
CA THR A 66 -13.91 -9.54 2.39
C THR A 66 -13.35 -8.54 3.40
N ARG A 67 -12.04 -8.33 3.41
CA ARG A 67 -11.33 -7.37 4.26
C ARG A 67 -10.57 -6.37 3.41
N SER A 68 -10.30 -5.19 3.95
CA SER A 68 -9.53 -4.18 3.21
C SER A 68 -8.87 -3.15 4.13
N VAL A 69 -7.80 -2.51 3.60
CA VAL A 69 -7.06 -1.45 4.28
C VAL A 69 -7.07 -0.21 3.41
N ILE A 70 -7.85 0.79 3.84
CA ILE A 70 -7.85 2.09 3.17
C ILE A 70 -6.58 2.86 3.55
N VAL A 71 -5.93 3.41 2.54
CA VAL A 71 -4.72 4.21 2.71
C VAL A 71 -5.03 5.66 2.38
N GLN A 72 -4.66 6.59 3.25
CA GLN A 72 -4.81 8.03 3.01
C GLN A 72 -4.07 8.43 1.73
N PRO A 73 -4.74 8.96 0.70
CA PRO A 73 -4.07 9.42 -0.51
C PRO A 73 -3.37 10.76 -0.28
N SER A 74 -2.26 10.99 -0.99
CA SER A 74 -1.44 12.20 -0.84
C SER A 74 -2.21 13.51 -1.12
N VAL A 75 -3.23 13.44 -1.98
CA VAL A 75 -4.04 14.63 -2.34
C VAL A 75 -4.88 15.19 -1.20
N TYR A 76 -5.06 14.47 -0.11
CA TYR A 76 -5.76 14.96 1.08
C TYR A 76 -4.81 15.44 2.20
N GLY A 77 -3.49 15.31 2.00
CA GLY A 77 -2.52 15.68 3.04
C GLY A 77 -2.83 14.98 4.36
N THR A 78 -2.85 15.74 5.45
CA THR A 78 -3.16 15.25 6.81
C THR A 78 -4.66 15.30 7.16
N ASP A 79 -5.54 15.67 6.23
CA ASP A 79 -6.99 15.62 6.45
C ASP A 79 -7.53 14.19 6.25
N ASN A 80 -7.49 13.40 7.29
CA ASN A 80 -7.87 11.98 7.28
C ASN A 80 -9.39 11.72 7.36
N ARG A 81 -10.25 12.75 7.31
CA ARG A 81 -11.70 12.58 7.51
C ARG A 81 -12.33 11.59 6.54
N THR A 82 -12.01 11.65 5.24
CA THR A 82 -12.54 10.70 4.24
C THR A 82 -12.10 9.28 4.55
N THR A 83 -10.82 9.08 4.85
CA THR A 83 -10.23 7.77 5.18
C THR A 83 -10.86 7.17 6.45
N LEU A 84 -10.99 7.96 7.52
CA LEU A 84 -11.56 7.50 8.79
C LEU A 84 -13.05 7.24 8.70
N GLN A 85 -13.83 8.08 7.99
CA GLN A 85 -15.25 7.82 7.76
C GLN A 85 -15.47 6.53 6.96
N THR A 86 -14.65 6.26 5.98
CA THR A 86 -14.71 5.01 5.21
C THR A 86 -14.43 3.80 6.10
N CYS A 87 -13.41 3.90 6.95
CA CYS A 87 -13.07 2.85 7.91
C CYS A 87 -14.20 2.62 8.92
N ALA A 88 -14.77 3.67 9.49
CA ALA A 88 -15.84 3.59 10.46
C ALA A 88 -17.16 3.01 9.89
N ALA A 89 -17.34 3.03 8.58
CA ALA A 89 -18.53 2.49 7.93
C ALA A 89 -18.56 0.95 7.89
N ASP A 90 -17.44 0.27 8.18
CA ASP A 90 -17.35 -1.19 8.10
C ASP A 90 -16.19 -1.73 8.95
N PRO A 91 -16.44 -2.62 9.93
CA PRO A 91 -15.39 -3.22 10.76
C PRO A 91 -14.36 -4.06 9.97
N ALA A 92 -14.71 -4.51 8.76
CA ALA A 92 -13.80 -5.20 7.85
C ALA A 92 -12.81 -4.28 7.12
N ILE A 93 -12.88 -2.96 7.38
CA ILE A 93 -11.94 -1.98 6.85
C ILE A 93 -11.05 -1.47 8.01
N LYS A 94 -9.73 -1.46 7.79
CA LYS A 94 -8.75 -0.75 8.63
C LYS A 94 -8.22 0.46 7.88
N ALA A 95 -7.63 1.43 8.60
CA ALA A 95 -7.14 2.67 8.00
C ALA A 95 -5.64 2.86 8.22
N VAL A 96 -4.96 3.37 7.20
CA VAL A 96 -3.61 3.94 7.29
C VAL A 96 -3.73 5.42 7.02
N VAL A 97 -3.42 6.23 8.04
CA VAL A 97 -3.58 7.69 8.03
C VAL A 97 -2.28 8.41 7.65
N VAL A 98 -2.34 9.69 7.40
CA VAL A 98 -1.17 10.57 7.32
C VAL A 98 -1.21 11.54 8.49
N ILE A 99 -0.13 11.60 9.24
CA ILE A 99 0.07 12.51 10.37
C ILE A 99 1.39 13.25 10.18
N ASP A 100 1.53 14.37 10.86
CA ASP A 100 2.78 15.15 10.94
C ASP A 100 3.40 15.06 12.34
N GLU A 101 4.57 15.68 12.47
CA GLU A 101 5.32 15.66 13.74
C GLU A 101 4.59 16.38 14.86
N ASP A 102 3.72 17.33 14.53
CA ASP A 102 2.97 18.15 15.49
C ASP A 102 1.58 17.62 15.80
N THR A 103 1.15 16.50 15.18
CA THR A 103 -0.18 15.92 15.41
C THR A 103 -0.35 15.61 16.90
N PRO A 104 -1.37 16.19 17.60
CA PRO A 104 -1.55 16.00 19.03
C PRO A 104 -1.83 14.54 19.42
N PRO A 105 -1.40 14.08 20.62
CA PRO A 105 -1.63 12.70 21.06
C PRO A 105 -3.10 12.28 21.15
N ASP A 106 -4.00 13.18 21.49
CA ASP A 106 -5.45 12.94 21.53
C ASP A 106 -6.04 12.74 20.13
N VAL A 107 -5.47 13.38 19.10
CA VAL A 107 -5.84 13.14 17.71
C VAL A 107 -5.39 11.74 17.28
N LEU A 108 -4.18 11.30 17.67
CA LEU A 108 -3.70 9.93 17.40
C LEU A 108 -4.61 8.88 18.07
N ALA A 109 -4.98 9.11 19.34
CA ALA A 109 -5.91 8.24 20.06
C ALA A 109 -7.27 8.17 19.36
N SER A 110 -7.81 9.31 18.92
CA SER A 110 -9.06 9.37 18.17
C SER A 110 -8.98 8.64 16.82
N CYS A 111 -7.88 8.76 16.09
CA CYS A 111 -7.68 8.01 14.84
C CYS A 111 -7.68 6.50 15.11
N ARG A 112 -7.01 6.04 16.19
CA ARG A 112 -6.98 4.64 16.59
C ARG A 112 -8.39 4.11 16.91
N GLU A 113 -9.17 4.84 17.68
CA GLU A 113 -10.56 4.50 18.01
C GLU A 113 -11.44 4.37 16.77
N GLN A 114 -11.12 5.14 15.71
CA GLN A 114 -11.80 5.08 14.41
C GLN A 114 -11.24 4.01 13.46
N GLY A 115 -10.31 3.14 13.93
CA GLY A 115 -9.81 2.00 13.19
C GLY A 115 -8.48 2.22 12.46
N ALA A 116 -7.75 3.32 12.75
CA ALA A 116 -6.40 3.49 12.24
C ALA A 116 -5.43 2.47 12.85
N VAL A 117 -4.63 1.83 12.01
CA VAL A 117 -3.64 0.80 12.37
C VAL A 117 -2.23 1.13 11.89
N GLY A 118 -2.05 2.24 11.22
CA GLY A 118 -0.75 2.66 10.71
C GLY A 118 -0.73 4.11 10.22
N CYS A 119 0.46 4.59 9.98
CA CYS A 119 0.73 5.90 9.42
C CYS A 119 1.57 5.76 8.16
N ARG A 120 1.25 6.51 7.07
CA ARG A 120 2.01 6.52 5.83
C ARG A 120 2.84 7.78 5.67
N VAL A 121 4.09 7.60 5.23
CA VAL A 121 4.96 8.67 4.74
C VAL A 121 5.21 8.46 3.25
N ASN A 122 4.98 9.52 2.46
CA ASN A 122 5.27 9.53 1.04
C ASN A 122 6.61 10.23 0.78
N MET A 123 7.59 9.48 0.33
CA MET A 123 8.94 9.97 0.04
C MET A 123 9.22 10.18 -1.46
N LEU A 124 8.25 9.85 -2.35
CA LEU A 124 8.40 10.01 -3.80
C LEU A 124 8.21 11.46 -4.26
N PHE A 125 7.29 12.19 -3.63
CA PHE A 125 6.85 13.52 -4.08
C PHE A 125 7.30 14.60 -3.10
N GLY A 126 8.64 14.69 -2.89
CA GLY A 126 9.22 15.88 -2.27
C GLY A 126 9.14 15.97 -0.75
N SER A 127 8.82 14.90 -0.05
CA SER A 127 9.06 14.89 1.38
C SER A 127 10.57 14.72 1.61
N ASN A 128 11.23 15.78 2.04
CA ASN A 128 12.60 15.73 2.57
C ASN A 128 12.63 15.06 3.96
N ALA A 129 11.73 14.09 4.21
CA ALA A 129 11.68 13.39 5.48
C ALA A 129 13.05 12.79 5.78
N GLN A 130 13.72 13.35 6.77
CA GLN A 130 14.99 12.82 7.26
C GLN A 130 14.71 11.49 7.98
N ILE A 131 15.63 10.56 7.93
CA ILE A 131 15.48 9.28 8.67
C ILE A 131 15.26 9.53 10.17
N ASP A 132 15.87 10.55 10.74
CA ASP A 132 15.66 10.91 12.15
C ASP A 132 14.21 11.35 12.42
N SER A 133 13.58 12.12 11.52
CA SER A 133 12.15 12.43 11.59
C SER A 133 11.29 11.18 11.52
N LEU A 134 11.63 10.21 10.65
CA LEU A 134 10.91 8.93 10.56
C LEU A 134 11.06 8.11 11.84
N ALA A 135 12.24 8.09 12.46
CA ALA A 135 12.47 7.42 13.73
C ALA A 135 11.65 8.07 14.86
N GLY A 136 11.60 9.40 14.90
CA GLY A 136 10.75 10.16 15.82
C GLY A 136 9.27 9.83 15.64
N LEU A 137 8.79 9.81 14.39
CA LEU A 137 7.43 9.44 14.05
C LEU A 137 7.11 7.98 14.45
N ALA A 138 8.04 7.04 14.15
CA ALA A 138 7.91 5.64 14.54
C ALA A 138 7.80 5.49 16.07
N GLY A 139 8.59 6.24 16.85
CA GLY A 139 8.47 6.27 18.31
C GLY A 139 7.12 6.75 18.80
N ARG A 140 6.55 7.79 18.15
CA ARG A 140 5.24 8.35 18.53
C ARG A 140 4.07 7.40 18.27
N ILE A 141 4.13 6.61 17.20
CA ILE A 141 3.04 5.69 16.83
C ILE A 141 3.16 4.32 17.51
N ALA A 142 4.30 4.02 18.15
CA ALA A 142 4.56 2.72 18.80
C ALA A 142 3.53 2.41 19.91
N ASP A 143 3.20 3.39 20.76
CA ASP A 143 2.24 3.23 21.86
C ASP A 143 0.80 2.98 21.36
N HIS A 144 0.53 3.27 20.09
CA HIS A 144 -0.76 2.99 19.47
C HIS A 144 -0.81 1.60 18.81
N GLY A 145 0.31 0.87 18.76
CA GLY A 145 0.42 -0.42 18.07
C GLY A 145 0.35 -0.29 16.55
N TRP A 146 0.68 0.87 16.00
CA TRP A 146 0.63 1.16 14.57
C TRP A 146 1.91 0.72 13.88
N HIS A 147 1.80 0.46 12.56
CA HIS A 147 2.95 0.30 11.68
C HIS A 147 3.27 1.63 10.95
N LEU A 148 4.52 1.76 10.49
CA LEU A 148 4.95 2.85 9.61
C LEU A 148 4.98 2.36 8.16
N GLN A 149 4.15 2.94 7.30
CA GLN A 149 4.10 2.60 5.87
C GLN A 149 4.90 3.62 5.06
N ILE A 150 5.78 3.13 4.19
CA ILE A 150 6.69 3.94 3.37
C ILE A 150 6.33 3.78 1.89
N LEU A 151 5.98 4.88 1.24
CA LEU A 151 5.96 4.98 -0.21
C LEU A 151 7.24 5.69 -0.67
N GLY A 152 8.20 4.95 -1.19
CA GLY A 152 9.50 5.49 -1.61
C GLY A 152 10.27 4.50 -2.48
N ASP A 153 11.11 5.02 -3.39
CA ASP A 153 12.02 4.20 -4.20
C ASP A 153 13.20 3.72 -3.33
N VAL A 154 13.25 2.44 -3.05
CA VAL A 154 14.31 1.85 -2.21
C VAL A 154 15.70 2.03 -2.82
N SER A 155 15.82 2.14 -4.14
CA SER A 155 17.08 2.43 -4.80
C SER A 155 17.63 3.83 -4.44
N ALA A 156 16.73 4.81 -4.29
CA ALA A 156 17.08 6.15 -3.82
C ALA A 156 17.37 6.20 -2.31
N LEU A 157 16.91 5.19 -1.57
CA LEU A 157 17.06 5.09 -0.12
C LEU A 157 18.21 4.16 0.31
N HIS A 158 18.99 3.58 -0.63
CA HIS A 158 19.91 2.48 -0.36
C HIS A 158 20.86 2.72 0.83
N ASP A 159 21.43 3.93 0.96
CA ASP A 159 22.35 4.30 2.06
C ASP A 159 21.65 4.44 3.42
N ARG A 160 20.32 4.42 3.47
CA ARG A 160 19.50 4.67 4.66
C ARG A 160 18.68 3.46 5.09
N MET A 161 18.64 2.42 4.27
CA MET A 161 17.78 1.24 4.52
C MET A 161 18.04 0.59 5.87
N ASP A 162 19.29 0.52 6.31
CA ASP A 162 19.68 -0.13 7.58
C ASP A 162 19.05 0.55 8.81
N ALA A 163 18.75 1.84 8.73
CA ALA A 163 18.13 2.57 9.83
C ALA A 163 16.74 2.03 10.20
N PHE A 164 15.99 1.49 9.23
CA PHE A 164 14.65 0.94 9.47
C PHE A 164 14.65 -0.27 10.40
N ALA A 165 15.79 -1.01 10.51
CA ALA A 165 15.91 -2.12 11.45
C ALA A 165 15.83 -1.69 12.93
N GLY A 166 16.15 -0.41 13.22
CA GLY A 166 16.10 0.15 14.57
C GLY A 166 14.74 0.76 14.97
N PHE A 167 13.74 0.75 14.08
CA PHE A 167 12.45 1.36 14.39
C PHE A 167 11.63 0.48 15.35
N PRO A 168 10.92 1.08 16.34
CA PRO A 168 10.18 0.34 17.35
C PRO A 168 8.82 -0.20 16.85
N VAL A 169 8.53 -0.07 15.55
CA VAL A 169 7.27 -0.46 14.91
C VAL A 169 7.56 -1.25 13.63
N PRO A 170 6.63 -2.10 13.17
CA PRO A 170 6.74 -2.71 11.85
C PRO A 170 6.83 -1.63 10.76
N VAL A 171 7.75 -1.81 9.80
CA VAL A 171 7.88 -0.93 8.63
C VAL A 171 7.34 -1.65 7.40
N VAL A 172 6.43 -1.01 6.68
CA VAL A 172 5.75 -1.59 5.50
C VAL A 172 6.14 -0.78 4.26
N PHE A 173 6.80 -1.42 3.30
CA PHE A 173 7.15 -0.79 2.02
C PHE A 173 6.05 -1.03 0.99
N ASP A 174 5.53 0.04 0.39
CA ASP A 174 4.54 -0.03 -0.68
C ASP A 174 5.17 -0.52 -1.99
N HIS A 175 4.39 -1.23 -2.80
CA HIS A 175 4.65 -1.47 -4.24
C HIS A 175 6.05 -2.01 -4.53
N PHE A 176 6.43 -3.16 -3.96
CA PHE A 176 7.76 -3.78 -4.15
C PHE A 176 8.93 -2.85 -3.74
N GLY A 177 8.71 -1.92 -2.80
CA GLY A 177 9.68 -0.87 -2.49
C GLY A 177 9.81 0.19 -3.57
N HIS A 178 8.82 0.28 -4.49
CA HIS A 178 8.75 1.21 -5.61
C HIS A 178 10.02 1.22 -6.50
N LEU A 179 10.69 0.06 -6.60
CA LEU A 179 11.88 -0.10 -7.44
C LEU A 179 11.47 -0.15 -8.90
N GLU A 180 12.11 0.64 -9.76
CA GLU A 180 12.00 0.43 -11.21
C GLU A 180 12.47 -0.98 -11.57
N ALA A 181 11.60 -1.82 -12.17
CA ALA A 181 11.85 -3.24 -12.37
C ALA A 181 13.12 -3.53 -13.20
N ALA A 182 13.44 -2.64 -14.14
CA ALA A 182 14.65 -2.73 -14.97
C ALA A 182 15.96 -2.68 -14.18
N LYS A 183 15.97 -2.15 -12.95
CA LYS A 183 17.15 -2.18 -12.06
C LYS A 183 17.46 -3.57 -11.54
N GLY A 184 16.44 -4.45 -11.48
CA GLY A 184 16.56 -5.86 -11.12
C GLY A 184 16.89 -6.13 -9.65
N VAL A 185 16.94 -7.40 -9.32
CA VAL A 185 17.11 -7.91 -7.93
C VAL A 185 18.44 -7.53 -7.28
N ASN A 186 19.45 -7.15 -8.08
CA ASN A 186 20.77 -6.79 -7.59
C ASN A 186 20.92 -5.29 -7.27
N ASP A 187 19.86 -4.49 -7.42
CA ASP A 187 19.90 -3.10 -6.98
C ASP A 187 20.25 -3.01 -5.49
N PRO A 188 21.18 -2.13 -5.08
CA PRO A 188 21.63 -2.03 -3.69
C PRO A 188 20.49 -1.78 -2.68
N GLY A 189 19.52 -0.91 -3.04
CA GLY A 189 18.36 -0.63 -2.17
C GLY A 189 17.43 -1.81 -2.06
N PHE A 190 17.20 -2.53 -3.17
CA PHE A 190 16.38 -3.74 -3.14
C PHE A 190 17.06 -4.88 -2.36
N THR A 191 18.37 -5.04 -2.52
CA THR A 191 19.15 -6.00 -1.72
C THR A 191 19.05 -5.69 -0.22
N ALA A 192 19.11 -4.41 0.16
CA ALA A 192 18.91 -3.99 1.54
C ALA A 192 17.46 -4.26 2.02
N LEU A 193 16.45 -4.05 1.17
CA LEU A 193 15.05 -4.41 1.47
C LEU A 193 14.90 -5.92 1.70
N LEU A 194 15.49 -6.76 0.84
CA LEU A 194 15.46 -8.22 1.00
C LEU A 194 16.06 -8.66 2.34
N ARG A 195 17.18 -8.03 2.77
CA ARG A 195 17.77 -8.30 4.07
C ARG A 195 16.84 -7.89 5.22
N LEU A 196 16.29 -6.66 5.21
CA LEU A 196 15.35 -6.21 6.24
C LEU A 196 14.11 -7.11 6.32
N LEU A 197 13.60 -7.55 5.17
CA LEU A 197 12.48 -8.47 5.09
C LEU A 197 12.85 -9.84 5.67
N GLY A 198 14.01 -10.40 5.30
CA GLY A 198 14.51 -11.69 5.78
C GLY A 198 14.76 -11.71 7.29
N ASP A 199 15.27 -10.59 7.82
CA ASP A 199 15.55 -10.40 9.26
C ASP A 199 14.27 -10.08 10.07
N GLY A 200 13.12 -9.92 9.40
CA GLY A 200 11.85 -9.66 10.06
C GLY A 200 11.59 -8.20 10.42
N HIS A 201 12.40 -7.26 9.95
CA HIS A 201 12.26 -5.82 10.24
C HIS A 201 11.34 -5.08 9.25
N ALA A 202 11.06 -5.66 8.10
CA ALA A 202 10.23 -5.05 7.07
C ALA A 202 9.09 -5.96 6.62
N TRP A 203 8.03 -5.32 6.15
CA TRP A 203 6.94 -5.90 5.37
C TRP A 203 6.95 -5.30 3.96
N VAL A 204 6.49 -6.03 2.97
CA VAL A 204 6.39 -5.52 1.60
C VAL A 204 5.01 -5.80 1.02
N LYS A 205 4.43 -4.81 0.34
CA LYS A 205 3.20 -4.97 -0.43
C LYS A 205 3.51 -5.40 -1.86
N LEU A 206 3.03 -6.56 -2.24
CA LEU A 206 2.98 -7.04 -3.63
C LEU A 206 1.80 -6.35 -4.33
N SER A 207 1.96 -5.10 -4.67
CA SER A 207 0.91 -4.23 -5.23
C SER A 207 1.51 -3.26 -6.24
N GLY A 208 0.70 -2.66 -7.11
CA GLY A 208 1.17 -1.62 -8.02
C GLY A 208 2.28 -2.05 -8.99
N ALA A 209 2.32 -3.30 -9.43
CA ALA A 209 3.34 -3.82 -10.35
C ALA A 209 3.45 -2.98 -11.64
N TYR A 210 2.34 -2.47 -12.13
CA TYR A 210 2.26 -1.59 -13.30
C TYR A 210 2.92 -0.21 -13.10
N ARG A 211 3.34 0.13 -11.87
CA ARG A 211 4.11 1.36 -11.55
C ARG A 211 5.60 1.19 -11.70
N LEU A 212 6.09 -0.06 -11.83
CA LEU A 212 7.52 -0.37 -11.76
C LEU A 212 8.23 -0.29 -13.11
N GLY A 213 7.50 0.05 -14.17
CA GLY A 213 8.07 0.24 -15.52
C GLY A 213 6.98 0.33 -16.59
N PRO A 214 7.36 0.53 -17.85
CA PRO A 214 6.42 0.55 -18.96
C PRO A 214 5.77 -0.82 -19.15
N ALA A 215 4.48 -0.82 -19.52
CA ALA A 215 3.74 -2.06 -19.75
C ALA A 215 4.41 -2.92 -20.84
N GLY A 216 4.62 -4.21 -20.56
CA GLY A 216 5.17 -5.14 -21.51
C GLY A 216 5.85 -6.36 -20.89
N PRO A 217 6.16 -7.39 -21.71
CA PRO A 217 6.65 -8.68 -21.22
C PRO A 217 7.99 -8.59 -20.48
N ASP A 218 8.86 -7.63 -20.83
CA ASP A 218 10.14 -7.47 -20.16
C ASP A 218 9.95 -6.92 -18.73
N THR A 219 9.04 -5.96 -18.55
CA THR A 219 8.68 -5.46 -17.21
C THR A 219 7.98 -6.55 -16.41
N ASP A 220 7.05 -7.29 -17.01
CA ASP A 220 6.34 -8.39 -16.33
C ASP A 220 7.31 -9.47 -15.83
N ALA A 221 8.30 -9.83 -16.65
CA ALA A 221 9.34 -10.78 -16.26
C ALA A 221 10.21 -10.24 -15.12
N ALA A 222 10.64 -8.98 -15.21
CA ALA A 222 11.45 -8.35 -14.17
C ALA A 222 10.68 -8.23 -12.84
N VAL A 223 9.39 -7.88 -12.88
CA VAL A 223 8.52 -7.86 -11.69
C VAL A 223 8.37 -9.25 -11.09
N ALA A 224 8.25 -10.29 -11.93
CA ALA A 224 8.19 -11.68 -11.44
C ALA A 224 9.47 -12.08 -10.72
N ASP A 225 10.65 -11.65 -11.20
CA ASP A 225 11.93 -11.87 -10.52
C ASP A 225 11.99 -11.15 -9.17
N LEU A 226 11.53 -9.90 -9.10
CA LEU A 226 11.42 -9.16 -7.82
C LEU A 226 10.49 -9.89 -6.84
N ALA A 227 9.32 -10.33 -7.31
CA ALA A 227 8.36 -11.08 -6.49
C ALA A 227 8.98 -12.38 -5.95
N ALA A 228 9.68 -13.14 -6.81
CA ALA A 228 10.35 -14.38 -6.42
C ALA A 228 11.41 -14.14 -5.34
N ALA A 229 12.20 -13.06 -5.46
CA ALA A 229 13.20 -12.69 -4.48
C ALA A 229 12.58 -12.30 -3.12
N LEU A 230 11.49 -11.52 -3.12
CA LEU A 230 10.76 -11.15 -1.90
C LEU A 230 10.15 -12.38 -1.22
N ILE A 231 9.54 -13.28 -1.99
CA ILE A 231 8.96 -14.53 -1.48
C ILE A 231 10.05 -15.43 -0.87
N ALA A 232 11.20 -15.54 -1.53
CA ALA A 232 12.32 -16.32 -1.01
C ALA A 232 12.93 -15.73 0.26
N ALA A 233 12.91 -14.39 0.40
CA ALA A 233 13.43 -13.71 1.59
C ALA A 233 12.56 -13.96 2.83
N ASN A 234 11.24 -13.68 2.74
CA ASN A 234 10.32 -13.94 3.85
C ASN A 234 8.86 -13.87 3.42
N PRO A 235 8.22 -14.99 3.10
CA PRO A 235 6.83 -15.01 2.67
C PRO A 235 5.83 -14.65 3.80
N ASP A 236 6.26 -14.66 5.06
CA ASP A 236 5.39 -14.34 6.21
C ASP A 236 5.19 -12.83 6.41
N GLN A 237 5.96 -11.99 5.73
CA GLN A 237 5.86 -10.53 5.83
C GLN A 237 5.51 -9.87 4.48
N LEU A 238 4.81 -10.61 3.62
CA LEU A 238 4.26 -10.10 2.36
C LEU A 238 2.74 -9.98 2.45
N VAL A 239 2.19 -8.90 1.91
CA VAL A 239 0.75 -8.68 1.74
C VAL A 239 0.47 -8.21 0.32
N TRP A 240 -0.78 -8.34 -0.13
CA TRP A 240 -1.22 -7.89 -1.46
C TRP A 240 -2.18 -6.70 -1.34
N GLY A 241 -2.25 -5.85 -2.36
CA GLY A 241 -3.23 -4.79 -2.49
C GLY A 241 -3.47 -4.40 -3.93
N SER A 242 -4.70 -3.97 -4.26
CA SER A 242 -5.08 -3.55 -5.60
C SER A 242 -4.44 -2.23 -6.01
N ASP A 243 -4.29 -1.32 -5.05
CA ASP A 243 -3.97 0.10 -5.28
C ASP A 243 -5.09 0.85 -6.02
N TRP A 244 -6.34 0.32 -5.94
CA TRP A 244 -7.52 0.97 -6.50
C TRP A 244 -7.71 2.38 -5.93
N PRO A 245 -8.07 3.40 -6.69
CA PRO A 245 -8.42 3.42 -8.12
C PRO A 245 -7.23 3.76 -9.04
N HIS A 246 -6.03 3.33 -8.72
CA HIS A 246 -4.80 3.50 -9.51
C HIS A 246 -4.43 4.97 -9.77
N PRO A 247 -4.22 5.78 -8.71
CA PRO A 247 -3.97 7.20 -8.85
C PRO A 247 -2.79 7.52 -9.77
N ALA A 248 -2.92 8.58 -10.57
CA ALA A 248 -1.91 9.06 -11.50
C ALA A 248 -1.57 8.12 -12.68
N ILE A 249 -2.34 7.04 -12.90
CA ILE A 249 -2.20 6.20 -14.10
C ILE A 249 -3.01 6.81 -15.25
N PRO A 250 -2.44 6.93 -16.46
CA PRO A 250 -3.16 7.37 -17.65
C PRO A 250 -4.29 6.40 -18.04
N GLN A 251 -5.36 6.91 -18.64
CA GLN A 251 -6.54 6.09 -19.01
C GLN A 251 -6.20 4.88 -19.89
N GLN A 252 -5.28 5.04 -20.83
CA GLN A 252 -4.85 3.97 -21.73
C GLN A 252 -4.02 2.87 -21.06
N GLU A 253 -3.53 3.14 -19.86
CA GLU A 253 -2.71 2.22 -19.05
C GLU A 253 -3.46 1.74 -17.80
N MET A 254 -4.75 2.13 -17.66
CA MET A 254 -5.56 1.74 -16.50
C MET A 254 -5.67 0.23 -16.42
N PRO A 255 -5.16 -0.41 -15.35
CA PRO A 255 -5.23 -1.86 -15.24
C PRO A 255 -6.66 -2.31 -14.91
N ASN A 256 -7.01 -3.54 -15.32
CA ASN A 256 -8.18 -4.23 -14.81
C ASN A 256 -7.82 -4.97 -13.52
N ASP A 257 -8.53 -4.71 -12.45
CA ASP A 257 -8.21 -5.22 -11.10
C ASP A 257 -8.21 -6.75 -11.00
N GLY A 258 -9.05 -7.44 -11.79
CA GLY A 258 -8.98 -8.90 -11.89
C GLY A 258 -7.65 -9.37 -12.45
N ALA A 259 -7.05 -8.64 -13.42
CA ALA A 259 -5.71 -8.94 -13.90
C ALA A 259 -4.63 -8.61 -12.86
N VAL A 260 -4.81 -7.54 -12.08
CA VAL A 260 -3.89 -7.19 -10.98
C VAL A 260 -3.86 -8.29 -9.93
N LEU A 261 -5.00 -8.88 -9.59
CA LEU A 261 -5.05 -10.00 -8.63
C LEU A 261 -4.52 -11.31 -9.25
N ASP A 262 -4.78 -11.56 -10.53
CA ASP A 262 -4.26 -12.74 -11.24
C ASP A 262 -2.73 -12.75 -11.33
N ALA A 263 -2.09 -11.57 -11.42
CA ALA A 263 -0.64 -11.47 -11.39
C ALA A 263 -0.04 -12.07 -10.11
N LEU A 264 -0.70 -11.91 -8.96
CA LEU A 264 -0.29 -12.58 -7.72
C LEU A 264 -0.29 -14.10 -7.87
N ALA A 265 -1.29 -14.68 -8.53
CA ALA A 265 -1.32 -16.15 -8.74
C ALA A 265 -0.20 -16.62 -9.67
N GLY A 266 0.24 -15.77 -10.61
CA GLY A 266 1.41 -16.01 -11.43
C GLY A 266 2.72 -16.04 -10.63
N TRP A 267 2.90 -15.10 -9.71
CA TRP A 267 4.08 -15.04 -8.83
C TRP A 267 4.05 -16.11 -7.73
N VAL A 268 2.86 -16.49 -7.27
CA VAL A 268 2.64 -17.39 -6.14
C VAL A 268 1.70 -18.51 -6.57
N PRO A 269 2.19 -19.51 -7.33
CA PRO A 269 1.36 -20.64 -7.78
C PRO A 269 0.88 -21.55 -6.64
N ASP A 270 1.60 -21.59 -5.51
CA ASP A 270 1.22 -22.35 -4.32
C ASP A 270 0.02 -21.71 -3.63
N THR A 271 -1.09 -22.46 -3.51
CA THR A 271 -2.35 -21.98 -2.92
C THR A 271 -2.24 -21.71 -1.42
N ALA A 272 -1.43 -22.48 -0.69
CA ALA A 272 -1.23 -22.27 0.75
C ALA A 272 -0.44 -20.98 1.00
N LEU A 273 0.53 -20.68 0.14
CA LEU A 273 1.29 -19.45 0.21
C LEU A 273 0.42 -18.23 -0.20
N ARG A 274 -0.41 -18.35 -1.25
CA ARG A 274 -1.39 -17.30 -1.58
C ARG A 274 -2.36 -17.02 -0.43
N HIS A 275 -2.88 -18.07 0.21
CA HIS A 275 -3.73 -17.93 1.40
C HIS A 275 -2.98 -17.18 2.52
N ARG A 276 -1.70 -17.46 2.73
CA ARG A 276 -0.88 -16.76 3.71
C ARG A 276 -0.80 -15.25 3.39
N ILE A 277 -0.48 -14.89 2.15
CA ILE A 277 -0.31 -13.51 1.68
C ILE A 277 -1.65 -12.74 1.69
N LEU A 278 -2.74 -13.40 1.31
CA LEU A 278 -4.05 -12.74 1.20
C LEU A 278 -4.85 -12.72 2.52
N VAL A 279 -4.60 -13.66 3.44
CA VAL A 279 -5.44 -13.86 4.63
C VAL A 279 -4.66 -13.71 5.93
N ARG A 280 -3.66 -14.58 6.18
CA ARG A 280 -2.99 -14.66 7.49
C ARG A 280 -2.07 -13.46 7.75
N ASN A 281 -1.29 -13.08 6.76
CA ASN A 281 -0.37 -11.95 6.90
C ASN A 281 -1.12 -10.62 7.12
N PRO A 282 -2.18 -10.29 6.36
CA PRO A 282 -3.02 -9.14 6.66
C PRO A 282 -3.66 -9.19 8.04
N ALA A 283 -4.17 -10.35 8.50
CA ALA A 283 -4.72 -10.49 9.84
C ALA A 283 -3.69 -10.11 10.91
N ARG A 284 -2.47 -10.65 10.80
CA ARG A 284 -1.40 -10.37 11.74
C ARG A 284 -0.91 -8.91 11.70
N LEU A 285 -0.76 -8.33 10.49
CA LEU A 285 -0.21 -6.98 10.36
C LEU A 285 -1.21 -5.90 10.78
N TYR A 286 -2.48 -6.06 10.42
CA TYR A 286 -3.51 -5.04 10.60
C TYR A 286 -4.50 -5.34 11.74
N GLY A 287 -4.32 -6.48 12.41
CA GLY A 287 -5.18 -6.86 13.55
C GLY A 287 -6.62 -7.18 13.15
N PHE A 288 -6.82 -7.92 12.05
CA PHE A 288 -8.10 -8.54 11.76
C PHE A 288 -8.26 -9.84 12.56
N ASP A 289 -9.47 -10.19 12.92
CA ASP A 289 -9.77 -11.46 13.57
C ASP A 289 -9.49 -12.63 12.60
N ASP A 290 -8.88 -13.71 13.10
CA ASP A 290 -8.53 -14.88 12.28
C ASP A 290 -9.76 -15.65 11.75
N ASP A 291 -10.93 -15.47 12.38
CA ASP A 291 -12.17 -16.22 12.12
C ASP A 291 -13.22 -15.42 11.27
N ALA A 292 -12.81 -14.33 10.58
CA ALA A 292 -13.74 -13.50 9.81
C ALA A 292 -13.76 -13.85 8.32
#